data_423a647deefd13f9c49917230ede8907
#
_entry.id   423a647deefd13f9c49917230ede8907
#
_cell.length_a   1.000
_cell.length_b   1.000
_cell.length_c   1.000
_cell.angle_alpha   90.00
_cell.angle_beta   90.00
_cell.angle_gamma   90.00
#
_symmetry.space_group_name_H-M   'P 1'
#
loop_
_entity.id
_entity.type
_entity.pdbx_description
1 polymer ?
#
loop_
_entity_poly.entity_id
_entity_poly.type
_entity_poly.pdbx_seq_one_letter_code
_entity_poly.pdbx_strand_id
1 'polypeptide(L)'
;FKQKTAYEISLGLVGSEMCIRDRYKLSKVLFPVGWYTKSEIRQIAINANLPVANKPDSQEICFIPQGDYREFLRTRLEPQPGDIVNVEGSVLGRHKGIEYYTVGQRRGLGLNTNEPLFVIRLDAEKRQVVVGTEAQLSQTEVHVGGIHFVSGMAPMQLESVTAKIRYSASAVPGVLEVFDKEGLLHLSSPQRAVTPGQAAVFYRGDEVIGGGFII
;
A
#
# COMPACT_ATOMS: atom_id res chain seq x y z
N PHE A 1 19.29 22.81 8.79
CA PHE A 1 18.89 21.65 8.00
C PHE A 1 17.37 21.65 7.89
N LYS A 2 16.82 22.06 6.73
CA LYS A 2 15.40 21.88 6.47
C LYS A 2 15.20 20.41 6.17
N GLN A 3 14.64 19.64 7.11
CA GLN A 3 14.21 18.27 6.82
C GLN A 3 13.18 18.31 5.70
N LYS A 4 13.29 17.40 4.76
CA LYS A 4 12.23 17.18 3.78
C LYS A 4 10.92 16.99 4.49
N THR A 5 9.85 17.55 3.92
CA THR A 5 8.51 17.33 4.43
C THR A 5 8.20 15.83 4.38
N ALA A 6 7.40 15.36 5.31
CA ALA A 6 6.95 13.97 5.38
C ALA A 6 6.33 13.49 4.05
N TYR A 7 5.73 14.40 3.27
CA TYR A 7 5.18 14.15 1.95
C TYR A 7 6.27 13.76 0.93
N GLU A 8 7.41 14.43 0.93
CA GLU A 8 8.53 14.15 0.01
C GLU A 8 9.26 12.85 0.36
N ILE A 9 9.28 12.47 1.64
CA ILE A 9 9.80 11.18 2.11
C ILE A 9 8.82 10.06 1.72
N SER A 10 7.51 10.27 1.87
CA SER A 10 6.49 9.25 1.57
C SER A 10 6.39 8.91 0.08
N LEU A 11 6.70 9.84 -0.83
CA LEU A 11 6.67 9.60 -2.27
C LEU A 11 7.76 8.64 -2.78
N GLY A 12 8.82 8.43 -2.01
CA GLY A 12 9.96 7.59 -2.41
C GLY A 12 10.15 6.29 -1.65
N LEU A 13 9.42 6.07 -0.55
CA LEU A 13 9.81 5.10 0.46
C LEU A 13 8.72 4.10 0.89
N VAL A 14 7.63 3.94 0.13
CA VAL A 14 6.64 2.90 0.43
C VAL A 14 7.32 1.52 0.38
N GLY A 15 7.47 0.89 1.54
CA GLY A 15 8.22 -0.35 1.74
C GLY A 15 9.52 -0.16 2.54
N SER A 16 10.23 0.95 2.39
CA SER A 16 11.40 1.28 3.22
C SER A 16 11.08 2.18 4.42
N GLU A 17 9.91 2.82 4.44
CA GLU A 17 9.43 3.67 5.55
C GLU A 17 9.33 2.90 6.87
N MET A 18 9.00 1.63 6.80
CA MET A 18 9.01 0.74 7.96
C MET A 18 10.40 0.51 8.54
N CYS A 19 11.46 0.78 7.78
CA CYS A 19 12.84 0.70 8.26
C CYS A 19 13.31 1.97 8.96
N ILE A 20 12.58 3.08 8.81
CA ILE A 20 12.90 4.38 9.46
C ILE A 20 12.24 4.46 10.84
N ARG A 21 12.11 3.35 11.53
CA ARG A 21 11.38 3.22 12.80
C ARG A 21 12.07 3.88 13.99
N ASP A 22 13.33 4.22 13.85
CA ASP A 22 14.15 4.72 14.96
C ASP A 22 14.65 6.12 14.67
N ARG A 23 14.25 7.08 15.50
CA ARG A 23 14.79 8.44 15.50
C ARG A 23 16.33 8.47 15.51
N TYR A 24 16.95 7.52 16.21
CA TYR A 24 18.39 7.34 16.25
C TYR A 24 18.97 6.92 14.89
N LYS A 25 18.29 6.05 14.16
CA LYS A 25 18.71 5.64 12.80
C LYS A 25 18.54 6.77 11.81
N LEU A 26 17.41 7.50 11.88
CA LEU A 26 17.15 8.67 11.04
C LEU A 26 18.22 9.75 11.18
N SER A 27 18.74 9.96 12.37
CA SER A 27 19.81 10.94 12.60
C SER A 27 21.13 10.60 11.88
N LYS A 28 21.28 9.34 11.44
CA LYS A 28 22.46 8.83 10.72
C LYS A 28 22.23 8.62 9.23
N VAL A 29 21.02 8.87 8.73
CA VAL A 29 20.66 8.70 7.32
C VAL A 29 20.72 10.04 6.62
N LEU A 30 21.38 10.06 5.48
CA LEU A 30 21.41 11.22 4.57
C LEU A 30 20.56 10.91 3.33
N PHE A 31 19.80 11.88 2.88
CA PHE A 31 19.05 11.84 1.63
C PHE A 31 19.63 12.86 0.66
N PRO A 32 20.76 12.56 -0.01
CA PRO A 32 21.55 13.57 -0.77
C PRO A 32 20.77 14.22 -1.90
N VAL A 33 19.89 13.48 -2.56
CA VAL A 33 19.04 13.96 -3.66
C VAL A 33 17.69 14.45 -3.20
N GLY A 34 17.50 14.50 -1.91
CA GLY A 34 16.23 14.80 -1.29
C GLY A 34 15.69 16.21 -1.53
N TRP A 35 16.51 17.15 -1.93
CA TRP A 35 16.16 18.55 -2.20
C TRP A 35 15.64 18.80 -3.62
N TYR A 36 15.73 17.80 -4.49
CA TYR A 36 15.48 17.92 -5.91
C TYR A 36 14.26 17.11 -6.31
N THR A 37 13.54 17.58 -7.29
CA THR A 37 12.54 16.81 -8.01
C THR A 37 13.23 15.79 -8.91
N LYS A 38 12.51 14.80 -9.38
CA LYS A 38 13.06 13.76 -10.27
C LYS A 38 13.57 14.35 -11.60
N SER A 39 12.89 15.36 -12.14
CA SER A 39 13.32 16.08 -13.34
C SER A 39 14.64 16.81 -13.12
N GLU A 40 14.81 17.46 -11.99
CA GLU A 40 16.06 18.12 -11.63
C GLU A 40 17.21 17.14 -11.46
N ILE A 41 16.96 15.99 -10.81
CA ILE A 41 17.97 14.94 -10.67
C ILE A 41 18.39 14.39 -12.04
N ARG A 42 17.44 14.18 -12.96
CA ARG A 42 17.77 13.77 -14.33
C ARG A 42 18.64 14.81 -15.05
N GLN A 43 18.31 16.08 -14.90
CA GLN A 43 19.11 17.16 -15.51
C GLN A 43 20.52 17.21 -14.92
N ILE A 44 20.67 17.03 -13.60
CA ILE A 44 21.98 16.93 -12.94
C ILE A 44 22.76 15.73 -13.50
N ALA A 45 22.11 14.58 -13.67
CA ALA A 45 22.74 13.38 -14.20
C ALA A 45 23.18 13.56 -15.68
N ILE A 46 22.38 14.25 -16.49
CA ILE A 46 22.73 14.60 -17.88
C ILE A 46 23.94 15.52 -17.89
N ASN A 47 23.93 16.58 -17.10
CA ASN A 47 25.03 17.56 -17.02
C ASN A 47 26.33 16.92 -16.53
N ALA A 48 26.21 15.89 -15.67
CA ALA A 48 27.34 15.08 -15.19
C ALA A 48 27.75 13.96 -16.15
N ASN A 49 27.13 13.85 -17.34
CA ASN A 49 27.38 12.82 -18.34
C ASN A 49 27.25 11.39 -17.79
N LEU A 50 26.31 11.16 -16.87
CA LEU A 50 26.08 9.82 -16.32
C LEU A 50 25.34 8.94 -17.34
N PRO A 51 25.83 7.72 -17.65
CA PRO A 51 25.23 6.86 -18.68
C PRO A 51 23.80 6.41 -18.35
N VAL A 52 23.40 6.52 -17.06
CA VAL A 52 22.05 6.15 -16.58
C VAL A 52 21.06 7.32 -16.56
N ALA A 53 21.45 8.52 -16.97
CA ALA A 53 20.62 9.73 -16.90
C ALA A 53 19.25 9.57 -17.60
N ASN A 54 19.25 8.88 -18.74
CA ASN A 54 18.06 8.64 -19.57
C ASN A 54 17.39 7.26 -19.31
N LYS A 55 17.88 6.50 -18.33
CA LYS A 55 17.27 5.22 -18.02
C LYS A 55 15.85 5.42 -17.53
N PRO A 56 14.84 4.75 -18.13
CA PRO A 56 13.47 4.79 -17.65
C PRO A 56 13.38 4.20 -16.25
N ASP A 57 12.36 4.63 -15.50
CA ASP A 57 12.09 4.08 -14.19
C ASP A 57 11.75 2.60 -14.28
N SER A 58 12.24 1.82 -13.33
CA SER A 58 11.84 0.43 -13.21
C SER A 58 10.35 0.38 -12.83
N GLN A 59 9.53 -0.13 -13.76
CA GLN A 59 8.08 -0.29 -13.57
C GLN A 59 7.75 -1.70 -13.06
N GLU A 60 8.70 -2.63 -13.21
CA GLU A 60 8.53 -4.05 -12.98
C GLU A 60 9.38 -4.54 -11.79
N ILE A 61 8.99 -5.68 -11.24
CA ILE A 61 9.75 -6.35 -10.19
C ILE A 61 11.06 -6.86 -10.79
N CYS A 62 12.20 -6.37 -10.32
CA CYS A 62 13.51 -6.57 -10.92
C CYS A 62 13.98 -8.03 -11.07
N PHE A 63 13.39 -8.95 -10.31
CA PHE A 63 13.72 -10.40 -10.40
C PHE A 63 12.67 -11.21 -11.18
N ILE A 64 11.68 -10.56 -11.80
CA ILE A 64 10.72 -11.22 -12.70
C ILE A 64 11.14 -10.90 -14.14
N PRO A 65 11.79 -11.84 -14.87
CA PRO A 65 12.11 -11.65 -16.25
C PRO A 65 10.84 -11.48 -17.09
N GLN A 66 10.84 -10.56 -18.03
CA GLN A 66 9.75 -10.34 -19.01
C GLN A 66 8.42 -9.82 -18.45
N GLY A 67 8.36 -9.39 -17.16
CA GLY A 67 7.17 -8.73 -16.60
C GLY A 67 5.95 -9.63 -16.35
N ASP A 68 6.01 -10.94 -16.66
CA ASP A 68 4.91 -11.86 -16.36
C ASP A 68 5.07 -12.51 -14.98
N TYR A 69 4.55 -11.82 -13.95
CA TYR A 69 4.54 -12.35 -12.58
C TYR A 69 3.73 -13.67 -12.46
N ARG A 70 2.78 -13.91 -13.36
CA ARG A 70 1.94 -15.13 -13.33
C ARG A 70 2.76 -16.37 -13.66
N GLU A 71 3.68 -16.26 -14.63
CA GLU A 71 4.60 -17.34 -14.96
C GLU A 71 5.58 -17.59 -13.81
N PHE A 72 6.10 -16.53 -13.23
CA PHE A 72 6.94 -16.63 -12.02
C PHE A 72 6.21 -17.33 -10.86
N LEU A 73 4.93 -17.03 -10.64
CA LEU A 73 4.14 -17.70 -9.60
C LEU A 73 3.91 -19.18 -9.93
N ARG A 74 3.59 -19.53 -11.20
CA ARG A 74 3.38 -20.91 -11.63
C ARG A 74 4.58 -21.82 -11.38
N THR A 75 5.79 -21.28 -11.44
CA THR A 75 7.01 -22.08 -11.19
C THR A 75 7.27 -22.33 -9.70
N ARG A 76 6.54 -21.70 -8.79
CA ARG A 76 6.77 -21.73 -7.33
C ARG A 76 5.56 -22.15 -6.51
N LEU A 77 4.39 -21.99 -7.04
CA LEU A 77 3.13 -22.31 -6.39
C LEU A 77 2.36 -23.33 -7.25
N GLU A 78 1.61 -24.17 -6.58
CA GLU A 78 0.58 -25.01 -7.22
C GLU A 78 -0.77 -24.31 -7.04
N PRO A 79 -1.21 -23.50 -8.02
CA PRO A 79 -2.45 -22.75 -7.90
C PRO A 79 -3.63 -23.69 -7.68
N GLN A 80 -4.42 -23.40 -6.66
CA GLN A 80 -5.60 -24.19 -6.35
C GLN A 80 -6.85 -23.45 -6.85
N PRO A 81 -7.68 -24.10 -7.70
CA PRO A 81 -8.92 -23.51 -8.15
C PRO A 81 -9.91 -23.37 -6.99
N GLY A 82 -10.77 -22.36 -7.10
CA GLY A 82 -11.80 -22.09 -6.13
C GLY A 82 -12.94 -21.28 -6.74
N ASP A 83 -13.81 -20.78 -5.86
CA ASP A 83 -15.01 -20.07 -6.28
C ASP A 83 -14.84 -18.55 -6.22
N ILE A 84 -15.45 -17.86 -7.16
CA ILE A 84 -15.68 -16.42 -7.08
C ILE A 84 -17.08 -16.24 -6.54
N VAL A 85 -17.18 -15.57 -5.39
CA VAL A 85 -18.44 -15.38 -4.67
C VAL A 85 -18.75 -13.90 -4.49
N ASN A 86 -20.02 -13.54 -4.34
CA ASN A 86 -20.39 -12.20 -3.91
C ASN A 86 -20.25 -12.07 -2.37
N VAL A 87 -20.52 -10.88 -1.84
CA VAL A 87 -20.39 -10.62 -0.39
C VAL A 87 -21.40 -11.43 0.46
N GLU A 88 -22.51 -11.88 -0.12
CA GLU A 88 -23.50 -12.76 0.50
C GLU A 88 -23.12 -14.26 0.44
N GLY A 89 -22.01 -14.59 -0.25
CA GLY A 89 -21.52 -15.96 -0.40
C GLY A 89 -22.09 -16.72 -1.59
N SER A 90 -22.90 -16.11 -2.46
CA SER A 90 -23.41 -16.76 -3.68
C SER A 90 -22.29 -16.92 -4.70
N VAL A 91 -22.18 -18.11 -5.29
CA VAL A 91 -21.15 -18.41 -6.30
C VAL A 91 -21.54 -17.77 -7.62
N LEU A 92 -20.63 -16.94 -8.15
CA LEU A 92 -20.76 -16.26 -9.45
C LEU A 92 -19.89 -16.88 -10.54
N GLY A 93 -18.85 -17.62 -10.16
CA GLY A 93 -17.92 -18.23 -11.11
C GLY A 93 -16.80 -18.99 -10.41
N ARG A 94 -15.78 -19.38 -11.19
CA ARG A 94 -14.60 -20.09 -10.65
C ARG A 94 -13.31 -19.43 -11.09
N HIS A 95 -12.30 -19.52 -10.26
CA HIS A 95 -10.95 -19.03 -10.54
C HIS A 95 -9.93 -20.17 -10.56
N LYS A 96 -8.74 -19.91 -11.14
CA LYS A 96 -7.65 -20.88 -11.26
C LYS A 96 -6.66 -20.86 -10.09
N GLY A 97 -6.77 -19.87 -9.21
CA GLY A 97 -5.91 -19.65 -8.04
C GLY A 97 -6.12 -18.24 -7.53
N ILE A 98 -6.23 -18.04 -6.20
CA ILE A 98 -6.45 -16.72 -5.59
C ILE A 98 -5.27 -15.78 -5.77
N GLU A 99 -4.06 -16.31 -5.96
CA GLU A 99 -2.81 -15.60 -6.18
C GLU A 99 -2.78 -14.78 -7.46
N TYR A 100 -3.71 -15.02 -8.38
CA TYR A 100 -3.86 -14.24 -9.61
C TYR A 100 -4.77 -13.03 -9.47
N TYR A 101 -5.29 -12.80 -8.26
CA TYR A 101 -6.23 -11.73 -7.99
C TYR A 101 -5.66 -10.75 -6.96
N THR A 102 -6.10 -9.51 -7.06
CA THR A 102 -5.68 -8.43 -6.17
C THR A 102 -6.91 -7.65 -5.73
N VAL A 103 -6.98 -7.24 -4.47
CA VAL A 103 -8.05 -6.38 -3.94
C VAL A 103 -8.15 -5.10 -4.78
N GLY A 104 -9.38 -4.77 -5.20
CA GLY A 104 -9.65 -3.66 -6.12
C GLY A 104 -9.58 -4.01 -7.60
N GLN A 105 -9.17 -5.23 -7.97
CA GLN A 105 -9.15 -5.66 -9.37
C GLN A 105 -10.57 -5.73 -9.93
N ARG A 106 -10.75 -5.13 -11.13
CA ARG A 106 -12.00 -5.15 -11.90
C ARG A 106 -11.92 -6.07 -13.12
N ARG A 107 -10.76 -6.05 -13.80
CA ARG A 107 -10.59 -6.78 -15.07
C ARG A 107 -10.10 -8.20 -14.84
N GLY A 108 -10.45 -9.12 -15.74
CA GLY A 108 -9.94 -10.50 -15.72
C GLY A 108 -10.61 -11.39 -14.69
N LEU A 109 -11.79 -11.03 -14.18
CA LEU A 109 -12.59 -11.86 -13.27
C LEU A 109 -13.27 -13.03 -14.01
N GLY A 110 -13.48 -12.92 -15.31
CA GLY A 110 -14.18 -13.94 -16.09
C GLY A 110 -15.68 -14.04 -15.81
N LEU A 111 -16.25 -13.01 -15.17
CA LEU A 111 -17.66 -12.93 -14.84
C LEU A 111 -18.42 -12.14 -15.91
N ASN A 112 -19.62 -12.59 -16.23
CA ASN A 112 -20.56 -11.86 -17.07
C ASN A 112 -21.66 -11.28 -16.20
N THR A 113 -21.50 -10.02 -15.79
CA THR A 113 -22.42 -9.33 -14.86
C THR A 113 -22.87 -8.00 -15.47
N ASN A 114 -24.08 -7.57 -15.16
CA ASN A 114 -24.65 -6.30 -15.64
C ASN A 114 -23.96 -5.08 -14.99
N GLU A 115 -23.41 -5.26 -13.81
CA GLU A 115 -22.71 -4.22 -13.06
C GLU A 115 -21.22 -4.57 -12.93
N PRO A 116 -20.34 -3.56 -12.89
CA PRO A 116 -18.92 -3.78 -12.66
C PRO A 116 -18.69 -4.29 -11.23
N LEU A 117 -18.05 -5.46 -11.14
CA LEU A 117 -17.61 -6.04 -9.87
C LEU A 117 -16.10 -5.86 -9.67
N PHE A 118 -15.72 -5.78 -8.40
CA PHE A 118 -14.35 -5.60 -7.94
C PHE A 118 -14.01 -6.68 -6.91
N VAL A 119 -12.77 -7.12 -6.87
CA VAL A 119 -12.29 -7.97 -5.78
C VAL A 119 -12.30 -7.17 -4.48
N ILE A 120 -13.12 -7.62 -3.52
CA ILE A 120 -13.25 -7.00 -2.19
C ILE A 120 -12.22 -7.59 -1.24
N ARG A 121 -12.09 -8.93 -1.23
CA ARG A 121 -11.11 -9.65 -0.40
C ARG A 121 -10.78 -11.01 -1.00
N LEU A 122 -9.67 -11.57 -0.55
CA LEU A 122 -9.22 -12.92 -0.86
C LEU A 122 -9.33 -13.75 0.42
N ASP A 123 -10.07 -14.85 0.36
CA ASP A 123 -10.23 -15.80 1.47
C ASP A 123 -9.37 -17.03 1.16
N ALA A 124 -8.19 -17.08 1.74
CA ALA A 124 -7.23 -18.15 1.47
C ALA A 124 -7.69 -19.50 2.06
N GLU A 125 -8.36 -19.49 3.21
CA GLU A 125 -8.83 -20.71 3.88
C GLU A 125 -9.94 -21.39 3.06
N LYS A 126 -10.88 -20.61 2.56
CA LYS A 126 -11.99 -21.09 1.74
C LYS A 126 -11.63 -21.17 0.26
N ARG A 127 -10.46 -20.69 -0.13
CA ARG A 127 -10.04 -20.54 -1.55
C ARG A 127 -11.05 -19.75 -2.35
N GLN A 128 -11.53 -18.63 -1.82
CA GLN A 128 -12.55 -17.80 -2.44
C GLN A 128 -12.04 -16.41 -2.79
N VAL A 129 -12.44 -15.95 -3.97
CA VAL A 129 -12.33 -14.55 -4.38
C VAL A 129 -13.67 -13.89 -4.14
N VAL A 130 -13.77 -13.04 -3.13
CA VAL A 130 -15.00 -12.30 -2.84
C VAL A 130 -15.05 -11.05 -3.67
N VAL A 131 -16.13 -10.88 -4.44
CA VAL A 131 -16.34 -9.73 -5.30
C VAL A 131 -17.58 -8.94 -4.89
N GLY A 132 -17.60 -7.66 -5.22
CA GLY A 132 -18.72 -6.78 -4.91
C GLY A 132 -18.66 -5.47 -5.70
N THR A 133 -19.59 -4.60 -5.42
CA THR A 133 -19.71 -3.27 -6.04
C THR A 133 -18.61 -2.32 -5.58
N GLU A 134 -18.47 -1.19 -6.25
CA GLU A 134 -17.50 -0.14 -5.85
C GLU A 134 -17.81 0.44 -4.46
N ALA A 135 -19.08 0.55 -4.09
CA ALA A 135 -19.47 0.99 -2.75
C ALA A 135 -18.98 0.03 -1.66
N GLN A 136 -19.06 -1.27 -1.90
CA GLN A 136 -18.59 -2.31 -0.99
C GLN A 136 -17.05 -2.41 -0.92
N LEU A 137 -16.33 -1.86 -1.91
CA LEU A 137 -14.87 -1.80 -1.94
C LEU A 137 -14.32 -0.66 -1.07
N SER A 138 -15.15 0.30 -0.70
CA SER A 138 -14.75 1.50 0.03
C SER A 138 -15.01 1.35 1.53
N GLN A 139 -14.01 1.68 2.35
CA GLN A 139 -14.08 1.56 3.81
C GLN A 139 -13.60 2.85 4.47
N THR A 140 -14.17 3.16 5.64
CA THR A 140 -13.76 4.27 6.51
C THR A 140 -12.97 3.78 7.71
N GLU A 141 -13.01 2.49 8.00
CA GLU A 141 -12.29 1.87 9.12
C GLU A 141 -11.17 1.00 8.59
N VAL A 142 -9.98 1.17 9.14
CA VAL A 142 -8.77 0.44 8.74
C VAL A 142 -8.09 -0.11 9.98
N HIS A 143 -8.02 -1.43 10.08
CA HIS A 143 -7.26 -2.10 11.11
C HIS A 143 -5.78 -2.09 10.75
N VAL A 144 -4.94 -1.66 11.69
CA VAL A 144 -3.50 -1.52 11.51
C VAL A 144 -2.76 -2.27 12.61
N GLY A 145 -1.89 -3.17 12.21
CA GLY A 145 -1.04 -3.94 13.12
C GLY A 145 0.42 -3.52 13.04
N GLY A 146 1.19 -3.90 14.06
CA GLY A 146 2.61 -3.60 14.14
C GLY A 146 2.92 -2.11 14.17
N ILE A 147 2.06 -1.32 14.83
CA ILE A 147 2.19 0.14 14.88
C ILE A 147 3.48 0.54 15.61
N HIS A 148 4.19 1.47 15.00
CA HIS A 148 5.35 2.11 15.58
C HIS A 148 5.24 3.63 15.44
N PHE A 149 5.62 4.34 16.51
CA PHE A 149 5.72 5.80 16.52
C PHE A 149 7.19 6.21 16.46
N VAL A 150 7.47 7.25 15.66
CA VAL A 150 8.82 7.82 15.52
C VAL A 150 9.34 8.36 16.86
N SER A 151 8.45 8.81 17.75
CA SER A 151 8.78 9.23 19.11
C SER A 151 9.23 8.07 20.02
N GLY A 152 8.94 6.82 19.63
CA GLY A 152 9.12 5.63 20.49
C GLY A 152 8.00 5.42 21.51
N MET A 153 7.04 6.32 21.59
CA MET A 153 5.91 6.27 22.53
C MET A 153 4.60 6.32 21.78
N ALA A 154 3.68 5.42 22.11
CA ALA A 154 2.30 5.50 21.64
C ALA A 154 1.57 6.68 22.30
N PRO A 155 0.66 7.36 21.59
CA PRO A 155 -0.20 8.35 22.22
C PRO A 155 -1.08 7.68 23.29
N MET A 156 -1.33 8.40 24.38
CA MET A 156 -2.16 7.88 25.49
C MET A 156 -3.67 7.93 25.19
N GLN A 157 -4.08 8.56 24.11
CA GLN A 157 -5.47 8.82 23.74
C GLN A 157 -5.62 8.73 22.22
N LEU A 158 -6.86 8.90 21.74
CA LEU A 158 -7.17 9.06 20.33
C LEU A 158 -6.31 10.17 19.72
N GLU A 159 -5.61 9.85 18.65
CA GLU A 159 -4.74 10.79 17.95
C GLU A 159 -5.39 11.25 16.64
N SER A 160 -5.57 12.56 16.49
CA SER A 160 -5.95 13.14 15.18
C SER A 160 -4.77 13.09 14.24
N VAL A 161 -4.92 12.38 13.14
CA VAL A 161 -3.86 12.13 12.16
C VAL A 161 -4.35 12.44 10.75
N THR A 162 -3.41 12.66 9.85
CA THR A 162 -3.64 12.48 8.43
C THR A 162 -2.98 11.17 8.03
N ALA A 163 -3.72 10.26 7.42
CA ALA A 163 -3.22 8.94 7.11
C ALA A 163 -3.11 8.69 5.61
N LYS A 164 -2.05 8.01 5.19
CA LYS A 164 -1.84 7.53 3.84
C LYS A 164 -1.76 6.01 3.85
N ILE A 165 -2.70 5.36 3.18
CA ILE A 165 -2.84 3.89 3.18
C ILE A 165 -2.37 3.23 1.89
N ARG A 166 -1.92 4.02 0.90
CA ARG A 166 -1.31 3.57 -0.35
C ARG A 166 -0.39 4.64 -0.91
N TYR A 167 0.60 4.22 -1.66
CA TYR A 167 1.57 5.11 -2.30
C TYR A 167 0.91 6.18 -3.18
N SER A 168 0.00 5.76 -4.08
CA SER A 168 -0.66 6.66 -5.04
C SER A 168 -1.89 7.39 -4.47
N ALA A 169 -2.33 7.08 -3.24
CA ALA A 169 -3.49 7.74 -2.63
C ALA A 169 -3.11 9.08 -2.01
N SER A 170 -4.03 10.02 -2.00
CA SER A 170 -3.92 11.22 -1.19
C SER A 170 -3.99 10.86 0.29
N ALA A 171 -3.33 11.64 1.13
CA ALA A 171 -3.47 11.53 2.57
C ALA A 171 -4.86 12.03 3.00
N VAL A 172 -5.48 11.32 3.95
CA VAL A 172 -6.85 11.56 4.39
C VAL A 172 -6.87 11.81 5.89
N PRO A 173 -7.56 12.85 6.39
CA PRO A 173 -7.76 13.06 7.81
C PRO A 173 -8.46 11.88 8.47
N GLY A 174 -8.14 11.60 9.71
CA GLY A 174 -8.76 10.54 10.48
C GLY A 174 -8.38 10.60 11.96
N VAL A 175 -8.91 9.67 12.71
CA VAL A 175 -8.62 9.47 14.12
C VAL A 175 -8.06 8.06 14.30
N LEU A 176 -6.89 7.97 14.90
CA LEU A 176 -6.22 6.71 15.22
C LEU A 176 -6.45 6.38 16.69
N GLU A 177 -7.03 5.24 16.95
CA GLU A 177 -7.15 4.61 18.25
C GLU A 177 -6.11 3.48 18.35
N VAL A 178 -5.27 3.49 19.38
CA VAL A 178 -4.15 2.55 19.51
C VAL A 178 -4.35 1.63 20.71
N PHE A 179 -4.19 0.33 20.49
CA PHE A 179 -4.27 -0.72 21.48
C PHE A 179 -2.97 -1.53 21.42
N ASP A 180 -2.02 -1.22 22.30
CA ASP A 180 -0.67 -1.81 22.28
C ASP A 180 0.04 -1.59 20.92
N LYS A 181 0.17 -2.60 20.10
CA LYS A 181 0.81 -2.54 18.76
C LYS A 181 -0.19 -2.59 17.60
N GLU A 182 -1.46 -2.58 17.91
CA GLU A 182 -2.54 -2.55 16.93
C GLU A 182 -3.35 -1.26 17.09
N GLY A 183 -4.15 -0.94 16.11
CA GLY A 183 -5.05 0.19 16.20
C GLY A 183 -6.12 0.18 15.13
N LEU A 184 -7.11 1.01 15.38
CA LEU A 184 -8.21 1.27 14.48
C LEU A 184 -8.12 2.71 13.98
N LEU A 185 -8.00 2.87 12.68
CA LEU A 185 -7.96 4.16 12.02
C LEU A 185 -9.34 4.46 11.42
N HIS A 186 -10.01 5.47 11.94
CA HIS A 186 -11.26 6.00 11.43
C HIS A 186 -10.98 7.15 10.47
N LEU A 187 -11.17 6.93 9.19
CA LEU A 187 -10.94 7.93 8.14
C LEU A 187 -12.17 8.82 7.94
N SER A 188 -11.94 10.11 7.71
CA SER A 188 -13.01 11.10 7.48
C SER A 188 -13.75 10.91 6.17
N SER A 189 -13.19 10.14 5.23
CA SER A 189 -13.82 9.78 3.96
C SER A 189 -13.49 8.35 3.56
N PRO A 190 -14.42 7.64 2.89
CA PRO A 190 -14.21 6.28 2.44
C PRO A 190 -12.98 6.15 1.53
N GLN A 191 -12.16 5.14 1.81
CA GLN A 191 -11.00 4.82 1.00
C GLN A 191 -11.20 3.51 0.28
N ARG A 192 -10.96 3.54 -1.02
CA ARG A 192 -11.16 2.40 -1.91
C ARG A 192 -10.04 1.38 -1.76
N ALA A 193 -10.40 0.09 -1.79
CA ALA A 193 -9.48 -1.04 -1.81
C ALA A 193 -8.42 -0.99 -0.70
N VAL A 194 -8.87 -0.87 0.54
CA VAL A 194 -8.04 -1.09 1.72
C VAL A 194 -7.54 -2.52 1.68
N THR A 195 -6.22 -2.70 1.60
CA THR A 195 -5.62 -4.02 1.30
C THR A 195 -4.70 -4.45 2.42
N PRO A 196 -4.96 -5.61 3.06
CA PRO A 196 -4.05 -6.17 4.05
C PRO A 196 -2.61 -6.33 3.50
N GLY A 197 -1.63 -6.11 4.37
CA GLY A 197 -0.20 -6.14 4.04
C GLY A 197 0.35 -4.82 3.48
N GLN A 198 -0.48 -3.83 3.15
CA GLN A 198 0.00 -2.50 2.78
C GLN A 198 0.33 -1.66 4.01
N ALA A 199 1.26 -0.72 3.85
CA ALA A 199 1.61 0.22 4.91
C ALA A 199 0.54 1.31 5.06
N ALA A 200 0.17 1.59 6.32
CA ALA A 200 -0.53 2.80 6.72
C ALA A 200 0.47 3.73 7.41
N VAL A 201 0.62 4.95 6.90
CA VAL A 201 1.55 5.96 7.43
C VAL A 201 0.76 7.12 8.00
N PHE A 202 1.12 7.53 9.22
CA PHE A 202 0.43 8.56 9.98
C PHE A 202 1.25 9.85 10.02
N TYR A 203 0.58 10.96 9.78
CA TYR A 203 1.16 12.29 9.73
C TYR A 203 0.47 13.24 10.68
N ARG A 204 1.24 14.21 11.18
CA ARG A 204 0.75 15.42 11.84
C ARG A 204 1.29 16.63 11.05
N GLY A 205 0.44 17.23 10.21
CA GLY A 205 0.91 18.18 9.20
C GLY A 205 1.89 17.51 8.25
N ASP A 206 3.10 18.03 8.17
CA ASP A 206 4.18 17.50 7.32
C ASP A 206 5.11 16.50 8.03
N GLU A 207 4.83 16.20 9.32
CA GLU A 207 5.65 15.28 10.11
C GLU A 207 5.11 13.86 10.04
N VAL A 208 5.96 12.88 9.72
CA VAL A 208 5.65 11.46 9.91
C VAL A 208 5.73 11.15 11.39
N ILE A 209 4.60 10.77 12.00
CA ILE A 209 4.54 10.43 13.41
C ILE A 209 4.61 8.92 13.67
N GLY A 210 4.27 8.11 12.68
CA GLY A 210 4.31 6.66 12.81
C GLY A 210 3.68 5.94 11.64
N GLY A 211 3.48 4.65 11.80
CA GLY A 211 2.80 3.80 10.84
C GLY A 211 2.76 2.33 11.27
N GLY A 212 2.08 1.53 10.47
CA GLY A 212 1.95 0.09 10.65
C GLY A 212 1.53 -0.59 9.36
N PHE A 213 1.12 -1.85 9.45
CA PHE A 213 0.57 -2.60 8.32
C PHE A 213 -0.93 -2.77 8.47
N ILE A 214 -1.67 -2.65 7.37
CA ILE A 214 -3.08 -2.99 7.30
C ILE A 214 -3.22 -4.50 7.51
N ILE A 215 -4.10 -4.90 8.42
CA ILE A 215 -4.39 -6.30 8.78
C ILE A 215 -5.84 -6.68 8.50
#